data_a1fb3b6a179342af8540e77fd14233f5
#
_entry.id   a1fb3b6a179342af8540e77fd14233f5
#
_cell.length_a   1.000
_cell.length_b   1.000
_cell.length_c   1.000
_cell.angle_alpha   90.00
_cell.angle_beta   90.00
_cell.angle_gamma   90.00
#
_symmetry.space_group_name_H-M   'P 1'
#
loop_
_entity.id
_entity.type
_entity.pdbx_description
1 polymer ?
#
loop_
_entity_poly.entity_id
_entity_poly.type
_entity_poly.pdbx_seq_one_letter_code
_entity_poly.pdbx_strand_id
1 'polypeptide(L)'
;MTKTTRVISWTAGIFLLLIVVLIIIIATFDWNRLKPTINQKVSTELNRPFAIRGDLGVVWERQKEETGWRSWVPWPHVHADDIILGNPPDIPEVTMIHLPRVEATLAPLALLTKTVYLPWIKLQQPDARLIRLSEKNNNWTFDLASSGDKDQNAQPSSWSFRLDNILFDRGRIAIDDKVSKADVEILVDPLGKPLPFSEVTGSKAKGDDSKAGDYVFGLTAKGRYNGQPLTGKGKIGGMLALRSEGTPFPVQADFRSGNTRVAFVGTVNDPMNMGGVDLQLKFAGDSLGELYDLTGVLLPDTPPFETDGHLVAKINTEKSSVFDYRGFNGRIGDSDIHGTLTYTTGKPRPKLEGDVESRQLRLADLGPLIGVDSGKGTKSKEVKKDVQPAGKVLPYDRFETDKWDVMDADVRFKGRKIEHGSTLPLSNLSTHIILKNADLRLQPLKFGMAGGTISSNIHLEGDKKPMQGRAEIQARRLKLKELMPDVELMQKTLGEMNGDADIRGTGNSVAALLGSGNGNL
;
A
#
# COMPACT_ATOMS: atom_id res chain seq x y z
N MET A 1 -46.58 45.45 -46.71
CA MET A 1 -46.30 44.36 -45.73
C MET A 1 -47.54 43.52 -45.59
N THR A 2 -47.47 42.24 -45.95
CA THR A 2 -48.61 41.33 -45.79
C THR A 2 -48.92 41.08 -44.34
N LYS A 3 -50.19 40.74 -44.00
CA LYS A 3 -50.60 40.46 -42.61
C LYS A 3 -49.68 39.42 -41.94
N THR A 4 -49.16 38.46 -42.68
CA THR A 4 -48.24 37.42 -42.24
C THR A 4 -46.87 37.97 -41.83
N THR A 5 -46.31 38.95 -42.58
CA THR A 5 -45.02 39.57 -42.22
C THR A 5 -45.13 40.40 -40.93
N ARG A 6 -46.25 41.05 -40.71
CA ARG A 6 -46.49 41.77 -39.42
C ARG A 6 -46.59 40.82 -38.24
N VAL A 7 -47.29 39.70 -38.34
CA VAL A 7 -47.39 38.70 -37.29
C VAL A 7 -46.02 38.11 -36.95
N ILE A 8 -45.23 37.75 -38.00
CA ILE A 8 -43.87 37.24 -37.82
C ILE A 8 -42.95 38.27 -37.14
N SER A 9 -43.04 39.57 -37.53
CA SER A 9 -42.26 40.63 -36.88
C SER A 9 -42.64 40.85 -35.42
N TRP A 10 -43.93 40.79 -35.09
CA TRP A 10 -44.41 40.91 -33.72
C TRP A 10 -44.02 39.70 -32.83
N THR A 11 -44.13 38.49 -33.36
CA THR A 11 -43.68 37.27 -32.64
C THR A 11 -42.16 37.24 -32.45
N ALA A 12 -41.37 37.65 -33.45
CA ALA A 12 -39.92 37.80 -33.32
C ALA A 12 -39.55 38.90 -32.30
N GLY A 13 -40.27 40.04 -32.28
CA GLY A 13 -40.06 41.11 -31.30
C GLY A 13 -40.38 40.69 -29.87
N ILE A 14 -41.51 39.99 -29.66
CA ILE A 14 -41.87 39.45 -28.37
C ILE A 14 -40.87 38.42 -27.90
N PHE A 15 -40.40 37.52 -28.78
CA PHE A 15 -39.39 36.53 -28.47
C PHE A 15 -38.04 37.16 -28.08
N LEU A 16 -37.62 38.20 -28.81
CA LEU A 16 -36.40 38.95 -28.49
C LEU A 16 -36.53 39.69 -27.15
N LEU A 17 -37.73 40.30 -26.89
CA LEU A 17 -38.02 40.94 -25.59
C LEU A 17 -37.94 39.93 -24.45
N LEU A 18 -38.52 38.74 -24.62
CA LEU A 18 -38.45 37.68 -23.61
C LEU A 18 -36.99 37.22 -23.34
N ILE A 19 -36.17 37.12 -24.39
CA ILE A 19 -34.74 36.82 -24.23
C ILE A 19 -34.04 37.95 -23.43
N VAL A 20 -34.29 39.22 -23.77
CA VAL A 20 -33.68 40.35 -23.05
C VAL A 20 -34.12 40.36 -21.60
N VAL A 21 -35.40 40.15 -21.31
CA VAL A 21 -35.92 40.08 -19.94
C VAL A 21 -35.30 38.92 -19.18
N LEU A 22 -35.17 37.75 -19.83
CA LEU A 22 -34.51 36.58 -19.25
C LEU A 22 -33.04 36.87 -18.92
N ILE A 23 -32.31 37.52 -19.82
CA ILE A 23 -30.90 37.92 -19.61
C ILE A 23 -30.81 38.89 -18.42
N ILE A 24 -31.71 39.87 -18.32
CA ILE A 24 -31.75 40.84 -17.20
C ILE A 24 -32.02 40.09 -15.87
N ILE A 25 -32.99 39.18 -15.86
CA ILE A 25 -33.32 38.40 -14.66
C ILE A 25 -32.07 37.57 -14.24
N ILE A 26 -31.44 36.88 -15.17
CA ILE A 26 -30.25 36.05 -14.86
C ILE A 26 -29.07 36.91 -14.41
N ALA A 27 -28.86 38.09 -15.04
CA ALA A 27 -27.76 38.99 -14.72
C ALA A 27 -27.94 39.72 -13.38
N THR A 28 -29.19 39.95 -12.94
CA THR A 28 -29.50 40.63 -11.68
C THR A 28 -29.92 39.68 -10.55
N PHE A 29 -29.94 38.37 -10.83
CA PHE A 29 -30.38 37.38 -9.86
C PHE A 29 -29.36 37.24 -8.73
N ASP A 30 -29.84 37.34 -7.50
CA ASP A 30 -29.03 37.05 -6.31
C ASP A 30 -28.92 35.53 -6.09
N TRP A 31 -27.81 34.96 -6.56
CA TRP A 31 -27.54 33.53 -6.50
C TRP A 31 -27.44 32.98 -5.07
N ASN A 32 -27.14 33.85 -4.08
CA ASN A 32 -27.12 33.48 -2.68
C ASN A 32 -28.48 32.97 -2.16
N ARG A 33 -29.58 33.34 -2.79
CA ARG A 33 -30.91 32.82 -2.47
C ARG A 33 -31.06 31.33 -2.69
N LEU A 34 -30.20 30.73 -3.52
CA LEU A 34 -30.23 29.30 -3.78
C LEU A 34 -29.45 28.49 -2.74
N LYS A 35 -28.58 29.12 -1.93
CA LYS A 35 -27.76 28.42 -0.92
C LYS A 35 -28.58 27.53 0.03
N PRO A 36 -29.69 27.96 0.63
CA PRO A 36 -30.45 27.09 1.54
C PRO A 36 -30.93 25.80 0.85
N THR A 37 -31.45 25.94 -0.38
CA THR A 37 -31.94 24.81 -1.16
C THR A 37 -30.80 23.86 -1.57
N ILE A 38 -29.67 24.40 -2.01
CA ILE A 38 -28.48 23.62 -2.37
C ILE A 38 -27.95 22.90 -1.12
N ASN A 39 -27.75 23.62 -0.03
CA ASN A 39 -27.25 23.07 1.22
C ASN A 39 -28.12 21.91 1.71
N GLN A 40 -29.42 22.10 1.74
CA GLN A 40 -30.36 21.07 2.17
C GLN A 40 -30.33 19.85 1.25
N LYS A 41 -30.38 20.07 -0.07
CA LYS A 41 -30.42 18.99 -1.04
C LYS A 41 -29.13 18.15 -1.01
N VAL A 42 -27.97 18.81 -1.01
CA VAL A 42 -26.67 18.12 -0.93
C VAL A 42 -26.51 17.43 0.43
N SER A 43 -26.93 18.05 1.53
CA SER A 43 -26.89 17.40 2.85
C SER A 43 -27.75 16.14 2.90
N THR A 44 -28.92 16.16 2.27
CA THR A 44 -29.82 14.99 2.22
C THR A 44 -29.23 13.86 1.36
N GLU A 45 -28.72 14.19 0.15
CA GLU A 45 -28.16 13.20 -0.76
C GLU A 45 -26.89 12.54 -0.22
N LEU A 46 -26.02 13.31 0.44
CA LEU A 46 -24.78 12.81 1.01
C LEU A 46 -24.96 12.23 2.44
N ASN A 47 -26.15 12.41 3.02
CA ASN A 47 -26.42 12.10 4.44
C ASN A 47 -25.38 12.73 5.38
N ARG A 48 -24.98 13.99 5.10
CA ARG A 48 -23.92 14.73 5.79
C ARG A 48 -24.23 16.22 5.85
N PRO A 49 -23.85 16.93 6.91
CA PRO A 49 -23.95 18.38 6.94
C PRO A 49 -23.14 19.01 5.80
N PHE A 50 -23.81 19.74 4.92
CA PHE A 50 -23.17 20.49 3.84
C PHE A 50 -23.60 21.94 3.90
N ALA A 51 -22.65 22.88 3.74
CA ALA A 51 -22.97 24.31 3.73
C ALA A 51 -22.00 25.09 2.82
N ILE A 52 -22.59 25.96 2.01
CA ILE A 52 -21.92 27.09 1.36
C ILE A 52 -22.11 28.31 2.30
N ARG A 53 -21.06 28.67 3.02
CA ARG A 53 -21.11 29.76 4.02
C ARG A 53 -20.79 31.12 3.40
N GLY A 54 -19.83 31.14 2.48
CA GLY A 54 -19.43 32.34 1.78
C GLY A 54 -20.33 32.68 0.61
N ASP A 55 -19.84 33.46 -0.33
CA ASP A 55 -20.62 33.94 -1.47
C ASP A 55 -20.86 32.85 -2.52
N LEU A 56 -22.04 32.85 -3.11
CA LEU A 56 -22.39 32.05 -4.28
C LEU A 56 -22.74 33.02 -5.40
N GLY A 57 -21.91 33.08 -6.42
CA GLY A 57 -22.08 34.02 -7.51
C GLY A 57 -21.86 33.40 -8.87
N VAL A 58 -22.34 34.13 -9.88
CA VAL A 58 -22.12 33.79 -11.29
C VAL A 58 -21.66 35.04 -12.02
N VAL A 59 -20.49 34.91 -12.66
CA VAL A 59 -19.94 35.96 -13.54
C VAL A 59 -20.06 35.50 -14.97
N TRP A 60 -20.51 36.38 -15.85
CA TRP A 60 -20.70 36.07 -17.26
C TRP A 60 -19.52 36.58 -18.07
N GLU A 61 -18.73 35.64 -18.66
CA GLU A 61 -17.54 35.99 -19.43
C GLU A 61 -17.59 35.37 -20.82
N ARG A 62 -17.00 36.07 -21.80
CA ARG A 62 -16.85 35.52 -23.15
C ARG A 62 -15.63 34.64 -23.21
N GLN A 63 -15.81 33.45 -23.81
CA GLN A 63 -14.69 32.52 -24.04
C GLN A 63 -13.85 32.99 -25.22
N LYS A 64 -12.56 33.22 -24.98
CA LYS A 64 -11.61 33.66 -26.01
C LYS A 64 -11.30 32.59 -27.06
N GLU A 65 -11.57 31.34 -26.74
CA GLU A 65 -11.25 30.17 -27.58
C GLU A 65 -12.39 29.80 -28.55
N GLU A 66 -13.58 30.36 -28.34
CA GLU A 66 -14.72 30.15 -29.21
C GLU A 66 -14.63 31.07 -30.45
N THR A 67 -15.02 30.55 -31.63
CA THR A 67 -14.99 31.25 -32.90
C THR A 67 -16.37 31.40 -33.50
N GLY A 68 -16.55 32.41 -34.40
CA GLY A 68 -17.80 32.67 -35.08
C GLY A 68 -18.87 33.22 -34.10
N TRP A 69 -20.14 32.91 -34.34
CA TRP A 69 -21.27 33.42 -33.53
C TRP A 69 -21.25 32.92 -32.08
N ARG A 70 -20.59 31.78 -31.81
CA ARG A 70 -20.45 31.22 -30.48
C ARG A 70 -19.65 32.12 -29.52
N SER A 71 -18.69 32.87 -30.06
CA SER A 71 -17.88 33.83 -29.25
C SER A 71 -18.71 34.98 -28.65
N TRP A 72 -19.92 35.18 -29.14
CA TRP A 72 -20.86 36.18 -28.61
C TRP A 72 -21.69 35.68 -27.44
N VAL A 73 -21.74 34.36 -27.23
CA VAL A 73 -22.48 33.75 -26.11
C VAL A 73 -21.60 33.80 -24.86
N PRO A 74 -21.98 34.57 -23.83
CA PRO A 74 -21.23 34.59 -22.59
C PRO A 74 -21.44 33.27 -21.83
N TRP A 75 -20.38 32.77 -21.24
CA TRP A 75 -20.42 31.57 -20.42
C TRP A 75 -20.52 31.92 -18.94
N PRO A 76 -21.36 31.24 -18.15
CA PRO A 76 -21.43 31.45 -16.72
C PRO A 76 -20.22 30.80 -16.04
N HIS A 77 -19.48 31.61 -15.30
CA HIS A 77 -18.46 31.22 -14.36
C HIS A 77 -19.08 31.25 -12.96
N VAL A 78 -19.36 30.10 -12.43
CA VAL A 78 -19.94 29.92 -11.09
C VAL A 78 -18.80 29.87 -10.09
N HIS A 79 -18.92 30.61 -8.99
CA HIS A 79 -18.03 30.47 -7.84
C HIS A 79 -18.85 30.27 -6.57
N ALA A 80 -18.30 29.49 -5.66
CA ALA A 80 -18.84 29.30 -4.34
C ALA A 80 -17.69 29.35 -3.33
N ASP A 81 -17.84 30.18 -2.31
CA ASP A 81 -16.83 30.43 -1.29
C ASP A 81 -17.19 29.75 0.03
N ASP A 82 -16.18 29.36 0.79
CA ASP A 82 -16.28 28.75 2.12
C ASP A 82 -17.27 27.58 2.16
N ILE A 83 -16.97 26.54 1.37
CA ILE A 83 -17.77 25.33 1.31
C ILE A 83 -17.28 24.35 2.37
N ILE A 84 -18.20 23.82 3.17
CA ILE A 84 -17.92 22.86 4.22
C ILE A 84 -18.76 21.61 4.02
N LEU A 85 -18.10 20.45 4.09
CA LEU A 85 -18.74 19.16 4.25
C LEU A 85 -18.42 18.62 5.65
N GLY A 86 -19.44 18.33 6.42
CA GLY A 86 -19.30 17.80 7.78
C GLY A 86 -19.07 16.30 7.83
N ASN A 87 -18.70 15.82 9.00
CA ASN A 87 -18.61 14.41 9.32
C ASN A 87 -19.98 13.78 9.64
N PRO A 88 -20.09 12.44 9.61
CA PRO A 88 -21.25 11.76 10.15
C PRO A 88 -21.36 11.98 11.67
N PRO A 89 -22.57 11.81 12.27
CA PRO A 89 -22.82 12.15 13.67
C PRO A 89 -21.99 11.39 14.70
N ASP A 90 -21.46 10.23 14.33
CA ASP A 90 -20.64 9.34 15.17
C ASP A 90 -19.15 9.71 15.18
N ILE A 91 -18.74 10.70 14.37
CA ILE A 91 -17.38 11.24 14.37
C ILE A 91 -17.40 12.66 14.99
N PRO A 92 -16.67 12.88 16.10
CA PRO A 92 -16.79 14.10 16.89
C PRO A 92 -16.28 15.37 16.20
N GLU A 93 -15.37 15.28 15.23
CA GLU A 93 -14.92 16.43 14.45
C GLU A 93 -16.04 16.96 13.54
N VAL A 94 -16.19 18.28 13.49
CA VAL A 94 -17.31 18.90 12.77
C VAL A 94 -17.10 18.89 11.26
N THR A 95 -15.85 19.10 10.80
CA THR A 95 -15.54 19.32 9.38
C THR A 95 -14.70 18.20 8.82
N MET A 96 -15.19 17.55 7.76
CA MET A 96 -14.45 16.58 6.96
C MET A 96 -13.68 17.25 5.82
N ILE A 97 -14.36 18.13 5.06
CA ILE A 97 -13.76 18.83 3.92
C ILE A 97 -14.08 20.32 4.04
N HIS A 98 -13.08 21.15 3.83
CA HIS A 98 -13.20 22.59 3.69
C HIS A 98 -12.60 23.02 2.35
N LEU A 99 -13.39 23.72 1.55
CA LEU A 99 -13.00 24.30 0.27
C LEU A 99 -13.17 25.82 0.37
N PRO A 100 -12.09 26.58 0.52
CA PRO A 100 -12.17 28.04 0.59
C PRO A 100 -12.86 28.65 -0.62
N ARG A 101 -12.61 28.07 -1.81
CA ARG A 101 -13.28 28.51 -3.05
C ARG A 101 -13.33 27.39 -4.08
N VAL A 102 -14.46 27.26 -4.72
CA VAL A 102 -14.68 26.43 -5.91
C VAL A 102 -15.15 27.31 -7.05
N GLU A 103 -14.52 27.19 -8.20
CA GLU A 103 -14.90 27.87 -9.43
C GLU A 103 -15.19 26.82 -10.51
N ALA A 104 -16.20 27.05 -11.32
CA ALA A 104 -16.54 26.18 -12.43
C ALA A 104 -17.08 27.00 -13.62
N THR A 105 -16.77 26.56 -14.82
CA THR A 105 -17.35 27.12 -16.03
C THR A 105 -18.36 26.16 -16.61
N LEU A 106 -19.54 26.65 -16.94
CA LEU A 106 -20.59 25.86 -17.58
C LEU A 106 -20.75 26.28 -19.04
N ALA A 107 -20.78 25.31 -19.95
CA ALA A 107 -21.03 25.54 -21.37
C ALA A 107 -22.55 25.68 -21.63
N PRO A 108 -23.09 26.90 -21.83
CA PRO A 108 -24.54 27.09 -21.88
C PRO A 108 -25.21 26.43 -23.09
N LEU A 109 -24.53 26.35 -24.22
CA LEU A 109 -25.05 25.73 -25.43
C LEU A 109 -25.21 24.20 -25.33
N ALA A 110 -24.44 23.55 -24.47
CA ALA A 110 -24.54 22.11 -24.21
C ALA A 110 -25.86 21.76 -23.49
N LEU A 111 -26.44 22.69 -22.73
CA LEU A 111 -27.74 22.50 -22.07
C LEU A 111 -28.88 22.27 -23.09
N LEU A 112 -28.76 22.83 -24.31
CA LEU A 112 -29.74 22.61 -25.38
C LEU A 112 -29.80 21.15 -25.83
N THR A 113 -28.71 20.40 -25.65
CA THR A 113 -28.60 18.96 -25.92
C THR A 113 -28.74 18.12 -24.65
N LYS A 114 -29.30 18.69 -23.58
CA LYS A 114 -29.44 18.04 -22.27
C LYS A 114 -28.11 17.56 -21.69
N THR A 115 -27.02 18.28 -21.97
CA THR A 115 -25.69 17.98 -21.43
C THR A 115 -25.26 19.09 -20.49
N VAL A 116 -24.99 18.75 -19.23
CA VAL A 116 -24.31 19.64 -18.28
C VAL A 116 -22.82 19.48 -18.54
N TYR A 117 -22.23 20.40 -19.29
CA TYR A 117 -20.84 20.37 -19.66
C TYR A 117 -20.04 21.43 -18.90
N LEU A 118 -19.13 20.96 -18.06
CA LEU A 118 -18.17 21.76 -17.32
C LEU A 118 -16.77 21.53 -17.91
N PRO A 119 -16.24 22.48 -18.71
CA PRO A 119 -14.88 22.36 -19.23
C PRO A 119 -13.81 22.27 -18.14
N TRP A 120 -14.04 22.94 -17.02
CA TRP A 120 -13.15 22.85 -15.88
C TRP A 120 -13.88 23.18 -14.56
N ILE A 121 -13.37 22.60 -13.49
CA ILE A 121 -13.64 22.97 -12.11
C ILE A 121 -12.29 23.28 -11.44
N LYS A 122 -12.19 24.39 -10.73
CA LYS A 122 -11.01 24.78 -9.96
C LYS A 122 -11.32 24.73 -8.47
N LEU A 123 -10.49 23.95 -7.73
CA LEU A 123 -10.53 23.86 -6.28
C LEU A 123 -9.35 24.63 -5.71
N GLN A 124 -9.61 25.65 -4.91
CA GLN A 124 -8.59 26.45 -4.27
C GLN A 124 -8.32 25.92 -2.87
N GLN A 125 -7.07 25.56 -2.59
CA GLN A 125 -6.57 25.12 -1.29
C GLN A 125 -7.51 24.17 -0.50
N PRO A 126 -7.96 23.05 -1.13
CA PRO A 126 -8.82 22.11 -0.44
C PRO A 126 -8.12 21.52 0.78
N ASP A 127 -8.83 21.47 1.91
CA ASP A 127 -8.40 20.84 3.15
C ASP A 127 -9.37 19.69 3.47
N ALA A 128 -8.86 18.46 3.54
CA ALA A 128 -9.62 17.28 3.85
C ALA A 128 -9.05 16.55 5.07
N ARG A 129 -9.91 16.17 5.98
CA ARG A 129 -9.56 15.35 7.14
C ARG A 129 -10.24 13.99 7.06
N LEU A 130 -9.45 12.94 6.88
CA LEU A 130 -9.90 11.56 6.81
C LEU A 130 -9.72 10.90 8.18
N ILE A 131 -10.81 10.42 8.77
CA ILE A 131 -10.81 9.85 10.13
C ILE A 131 -11.36 8.44 10.07
N ARG A 132 -10.65 7.49 10.68
CA ARG A 132 -11.12 6.13 10.94
C ARG A 132 -10.99 5.78 12.42
N LEU A 133 -12.12 5.56 13.08
CA LEU A 133 -12.18 5.20 14.48
C LEU A 133 -12.14 3.70 14.71
N SER A 134 -12.70 2.91 13.77
CA SER A 134 -12.72 1.44 13.81
C SER A 134 -12.81 0.87 12.39
N GLU A 135 -12.73 -0.45 12.24
CA GLU A 135 -12.84 -1.15 10.94
C GLU A 135 -14.12 -0.80 10.16
N LYS A 136 -15.19 -0.46 10.86
CA LYS A 136 -16.51 -0.14 10.26
C LYS A 136 -16.89 1.32 10.37
N ASN A 137 -16.11 2.14 11.08
CA ASN A 137 -16.42 3.54 11.34
C ASN A 137 -15.33 4.44 10.78
N ASN A 138 -15.62 5.08 9.64
CA ASN A 138 -14.77 6.06 8.98
C ASN A 138 -15.63 7.18 8.35
N ASN A 139 -15.00 8.29 8.00
CA ASN A 139 -15.71 9.43 7.41
C ASN A 139 -15.67 9.50 5.88
N TRP A 140 -14.98 8.61 5.18
CA TRP A 140 -14.92 8.60 3.72
C TRP A 140 -15.89 7.64 3.03
N THR A 141 -16.55 6.75 3.77
CA THR A 141 -17.63 5.93 3.25
C THR A 141 -18.94 6.73 3.30
N PHE A 142 -19.59 6.87 2.15
CA PHE A 142 -20.84 7.60 2.02
C PHE A 142 -22.01 6.64 1.80
N ASP A 143 -22.98 6.69 2.68
CA ASP A 143 -24.30 6.06 2.47
C ASP A 143 -25.17 7.04 1.66
N LEU A 144 -25.10 6.94 0.35
CA LEU A 144 -25.89 7.80 -0.54
C LEU A 144 -27.38 7.44 -0.43
N ALA A 145 -28.23 8.41 -0.21
CA ALA A 145 -29.67 8.23 -0.04
C ALA A 145 -30.34 7.51 -1.24
N SER A 146 -29.73 7.60 -2.42
CA SER A 146 -30.21 6.95 -3.65
C SER A 146 -29.81 5.47 -3.80
N SER A 147 -29.01 4.90 -2.90
CA SER A 147 -28.56 3.49 -3.01
C SER A 147 -29.55 2.46 -2.43
N GLY A 148 -30.63 2.91 -1.77
CA GLY A 148 -31.60 2.06 -1.08
C GLY A 148 -32.80 1.58 -1.92
N ASP A 149 -33.19 2.29 -2.96
CA ASP A 149 -34.31 1.88 -3.86
C ASP A 149 -33.88 2.08 -5.31
N LYS A 150 -33.34 1.03 -5.91
CA LYS A 150 -33.39 0.93 -7.37
C LYS A 150 -34.84 0.66 -7.73
N ASP A 151 -35.61 1.74 -7.84
CA ASP A 151 -36.88 1.70 -8.57
C ASP A 151 -36.57 1.16 -9.96
N GLN A 152 -36.91 -0.11 -10.18
CA GLN A 152 -36.72 -0.80 -11.47
C GLN A 152 -37.47 -0.12 -12.62
N ASN A 153 -38.21 0.95 -12.34
CA ASN A 153 -38.98 1.77 -13.28
C ASN A 153 -38.45 3.20 -13.43
N ALA A 154 -37.34 3.58 -12.82
CA ALA A 154 -36.76 4.90 -13.05
C ALA A 154 -36.23 4.95 -14.49
N GLN A 155 -36.89 5.68 -15.36
CA GLN A 155 -36.36 5.98 -16.69
C GLN A 155 -34.99 6.67 -16.52
N PRO A 156 -33.95 6.22 -17.24
CA PRO A 156 -32.63 6.84 -17.17
C PRO A 156 -32.77 8.34 -17.45
N SER A 157 -32.18 9.17 -16.60
CA SER A 157 -32.16 10.61 -16.78
C SER A 157 -31.73 10.92 -18.21
N SER A 158 -32.53 11.69 -18.94
CA SER A 158 -32.19 12.12 -20.29
C SER A 158 -31.05 13.15 -20.34
N TRP A 159 -30.52 13.54 -19.17
CA TRP A 159 -29.41 14.46 -19.02
C TRP A 159 -28.10 13.73 -18.88
N SER A 160 -27.08 14.16 -19.63
CA SER A 160 -25.69 13.71 -19.49
C SER A 160 -24.84 14.74 -18.75
N PHE A 161 -23.81 14.28 -18.07
CA PHE A 161 -22.84 15.12 -17.37
C PHE A 161 -21.45 14.92 -18.00
N ARG A 162 -20.77 16.02 -18.32
CA ARG A 162 -19.41 16.01 -18.86
C ARG A 162 -18.53 17.00 -18.11
N LEU A 163 -17.35 16.53 -17.65
CA LEU A 163 -16.31 17.31 -17.00
C LEU A 163 -14.98 16.99 -17.67
N ASP A 164 -14.29 17.99 -18.21
CA ASP A 164 -13.03 17.76 -18.95
C ASP A 164 -11.79 17.96 -18.08
N ASN A 165 -11.79 18.95 -17.17
CA ASN A 165 -10.61 19.28 -16.37
C ASN A 165 -10.96 19.55 -14.91
N ILE A 166 -10.10 19.10 -13.98
CA ILE A 166 -10.09 19.55 -12.59
C ILE A 166 -8.77 20.30 -12.37
N LEU A 167 -8.87 21.57 -12.07
CA LEU A 167 -7.77 22.43 -11.66
C LEU A 167 -7.67 22.39 -10.15
N PHE A 168 -6.47 22.35 -9.65
CA PHE A 168 -6.22 22.16 -8.23
C PHE A 168 -5.06 23.06 -7.81
N ASP A 169 -5.28 23.90 -6.82
CA ASP A 169 -4.20 24.57 -6.11
C ASP A 169 -3.65 23.63 -5.03
N ARG A 170 -2.64 24.07 -4.28
CA ARG A 170 -2.09 23.29 -3.18
C ARG A 170 -3.20 22.86 -2.21
N GLY A 171 -3.31 21.53 -2.00
CA GLY A 171 -4.26 20.95 -1.07
C GLY A 171 -3.57 20.30 0.12
N ARG A 172 -4.36 20.03 1.15
CA ARG A 172 -3.95 19.35 2.37
C ARG A 172 -4.90 18.20 2.65
N ILE A 173 -4.34 17.03 2.99
CA ILE A 173 -5.10 15.88 3.47
C ILE A 173 -4.49 15.49 4.82
N ALA A 174 -5.28 15.55 5.89
CA ALA A 174 -4.92 15.02 7.20
C ALA A 174 -5.60 13.66 7.39
N ILE A 175 -4.83 12.63 7.74
CA ILE A 175 -5.31 11.27 8.00
C ILE A 175 -5.13 10.98 9.48
N ASP A 176 -6.22 10.68 10.18
CA ASP A 176 -6.25 10.19 11.56
C ASP A 176 -6.92 8.81 11.60
N ASP A 177 -6.12 7.77 11.55
CA ASP A 177 -6.57 6.39 11.52
C ASP A 177 -6.18 5.66 12.80
N LYS A 178 -7.16 5.40 13.67
CA LYS A 178 -6.94 4.73 14.96
C LYS A 178 -6.66 3.24 14.80
N VAL A 179 -7.09 2.62 13.70
CA VAL A 179 -6.90 1.19 13.43
C VAL A 179 -5.44 0.92 13.07
N SER A 180 -4.91 1.65 12.08
CA SER A 180 -3.51 1.54 11.66
C SER A 180 -2.56 2.44 12.47
N LYS A 181 -3.09 3.16 13.48
CA LYS A 181 -2.33 4.14 14.29
C LYS A 181 -1.57 5.13 13.41
N ALA A 182 -2.22 5.60 12.35
CA ALA A 182 -1.67 6.59 11.44
C ALA A 182 -2.19 7.99 11.77
N ASP A 183 -1.25 8.93 11.92
CA ASP A 183 -1.50 10.37 12.03
C ASP A 183 -0.57 11.05 11.02
N VAL A 184 -1.08 11.31 9.82
CA VAL A 184 -0.27 11.72 8.67
C VAL A 184 -0.89 12.93 7.99
N GLU A 185 -0.08 13.94 7.74
CA GLU A 185 -0.41 15.09 6.92
C GLU A 185 0.22 14.95 5.53
N ILE A 186 -0.60 15.09 4.49
CA ILE A 186 -0.18 15.01 3.09
C ILE A 186 -0.48 16.36 2.43
N LEU A 187 0.56 17.00 1.93
CA LEU A 187 0.44 18.16 1.05
C LEU A 187 0.40 17.67 -0.39
N VAL A 188 -0.54 18.21 -1.15
CA VAL A 188 -0.78 17.87 -2.56
C VAL A 188 -0.54 19.10 -3.40
N ASP A 189 0.44 19.04 -4.30
CA ASP A 189 0.80 20.13 -5.21
C ASP A 189 0.59 19.67 -6.68
N PRO A 190 0.04 20.52 -7.56
CA PRO A 190 -0.02 20.22 -8.99
C PRO A 190 1.40 20.22 -9.58
N LEU A 191 1.70 19.26 -10.47
CA LEU A 191 3.04 19.11 -11.09
C LEU A 191 3.26 20.00 -12.32
N GLY A 192 2.27 20.78 -12.74
CA GLY A 192 2.37 21.63 -13.93
C GLY A 192 1.04 22.17 -14.40
N LYS A 193 0.93 22.46 -15.70
CA LYS A 193 -0.35 22.88 -16.30
C LYS A 193 -1.37 21.73 -16.21
N PRO A 194 -2.65 22.05 -15.99
CA PRO A 194 -3.71 21.04 -16.03
C PRO A 194 -3.72 20.34 -17.38
N LEU A 195 -3.74 19.00 -17.34
CA LEU A 195 -3.87 18.19 -18.55
C LEU A 195 -5.35 17.94 -18.85
N PRO A 196 -5.75 17.94 -20.12
CA PRO A 196 -7.08 17.51 -20.51
C PRO A 196 -7.38 16.08 -20.02
N PHE A 197 -8.61 15.80 -19.66
CA PHE A 197 -9.01 14.47 -19.16
C PHE A 197 -8.63 13.33 -20.11
N SER A 198 -8.77 13.54 -21.41
CA SER A 198 -8.40 12.58 -22.46
C SER A 198 -6.89 12.24 -22.47
N GLU A 199 -6.03 13.15 -22.01
CA GLU A 199 -4.59 12.93 -21.90
C GLU A 199 -4.23 12.23 -20.59
N VAL A 200 -5.00 12.48 -19.52
CA VAL A 200 -4.79 11.88 -18.20
C VAL A 200 -5.29 10.45 -18.14
N THR A 201 -6.37 10.10 -18.84
CA THR A 201 -6.94 8.75 -18.82
C THR A 201 -6.27 7.76 -19.77
N GLY A 202 -5.31 8.20 -20.59
CA GLY A 202 -4.59 7.31 -21.48
C GLY A 202 -5.42 6.68 -22.60
N SER A 203 -6.61 7.22 -22.91
CA SER A 203 -7.52 6.66 -23.94
C SER A 203 -6.99 6.69 -25.37
N LYS A 204 -5.75 7.11 -25.58
CA LYS A 204 -5.03 7.02 -26.89
C LYS A 204 -4.02 5.87 -26.97
N ALA A 205 -3.85 5.07 -25.97
CA ALA A 205 -2.90 3.97 -25.97
C ALA A 205 -3.46 2.72 -26.66
N LYS A 206 -3.61 2.76 -27.99
CA LYS A 206 -3.47 1.58 -28.83
C LYS A 206 -2.11 1.69 -29.52
N GLY A 207 -1.11 1.06 -28.93
CA GLY A 207 0.17 0.76 -29.59
C GLY A 207 1.28 1.77 -29.35
N ASP A 208 1.76 1.88 -28.13
CA ASP A 208 3.17 2.21 -27.88
C ASP A 208 3.54 1.81 -26.43
N ASP A 209 4.69 1.16 -26.28
CA ASP A 209 5.31 0.74 -25.01
C ASP A 209 5.82 1.95 -24.21
N SER A 210 4.99 2.91 -23.95
CA SER A 210 5.43 4.08 -23.25
C SER A 210 4.52 4.45 -22.08
N LYS A 211 5.04 4.14 -20.92
CA LYS A 211 4.99 5.02 -19.75
C LYS A 211 3.66 4.99 -19.02
N ALA A 212 3.76 4.48 -17.80
CA ALA A 212 2.84 4.80 -16.72
C ALA A 212 2.27 6.20 -16.92
N GLY A 213 0.93 6.31 -16.97
CA GLY A 213 0.21 7.53 -17.31
C GLY A 213 0.75 8.75 -16.59
N ASP A 214 0.62 9.92 -17.19
CA ASP A 214 1.24 11.13 -16.72
C ASP A 214 0.82 11.45 -15.28
N TYR A 215 1.81 11.65 -14.42
CA TYR A 215 1.60 12.14 -13.07
C TYR A 215 1.08 13.58 -13.12
N VAL A 216 0.06 13.87 -12.33
CA VAL A 216 -0.58 15.19 -12.27
C VAL A 216 -0.28 15.89 -10.96
N PHE A 217 -0.18 15.12 -9.87
CA PHE A 217 0.03 15.67 -8.54
C PHE A 217 1.30 15.13 -7.89
N GLY A 218 2.02 16.03 -7.23
CA GLY A 218 3.08 15.73 -6.28
C GLY A 218 2.53 15.65 -4.86
N LEU A 219 3.04 14.70 -4.09
CA LEU A 219 2.67 14.48 -2.70
C LEU A 219 3.88 14.67 -1.80
N THR A 220 3.66 15.31 -0.64
CA THR A 220 4.65 15.34 0.44
C THR A 220 3.94 14.93 1.72
N ALA A 221 4.37 13.81 2.31
CA ALA A 221 3.78 13.24 3.51
C ALA A 221 4.70 13.43 4.72
N LYS A 222 4.11 13.74 5.88
CA LYS A 222 4.79 13.83 7.17
C LYS A 222 3.82 13.44 8.28
N GLY A 223 4.32 12.68 9.26
CA GLY A 223 3.49 12.27 10.37
C GLY A 223 4.04 11.08 11.13
N ARG A 224 3.15 10.20 11.58
CA ARG A 224 3.48 8.97 12.29
C ARG A 224 2.62 7.83 11.74
N TYR A 225 3.19 6.65 11.68
CA TYR A 225 2.50 5.40 11.35
C TYR A 225 2.93 4.31 12.34
N ASN A 226 1.98 3.65 12.97
CA ASN A 226 2.21 2.65 14.03
C ASN A 226 3.22 3.12 15.11
N GLY A 227 3.13 4.42 15.49
CA GLY A 227 4.03 5.04 16.47
C GLY A 227 5.40 5.48 15.94
N GLN A 228 5.80 5.06 14.72
CA GLN A 228 7.06 5.46 14.09
C GLN A 228 6.91 6.76 13.29
N PRO A 229 7.93 7.62 13.25
CA PRO A 229 7.90 8.81 12.39
C PRO A 229 7.84 8.39 10.92
N LEU A 230 6.95 9.04 10.16
CA LEU A 230 6.77 8.82 8.72
C LEU A 230 7.05 10.11 7.96
N THR A 231 7.87 10.02 6.92
CA THR A 231 8.10 11.10 5.97
C THR A 231 8.22 10.53 4.56
N GLY A 232 7.73 11.26 3.57
CA GLY A 232 7.84 10.76 2.20
C GLY A 232 7.43 11.77 1.15
N LYS A 233 7.70 11.39 -0.10
CA LYS A 233 7.27 12.11 -1.30
C LYS A 233 6.69 11.12 -2.28
N GLY A 234 5.76 11.59 -3.11
CA GLY A 234 5.15 10.76 -4.12
C GLY A 234 4.60 11.58 -5.28
N LYS A 235 4.09 10.86 -6.27
CA LYS A 235 3.36 11.42 -7.41
C LYS A 235 2.20 10.50 -7.72
N ILE A 236 1.09 11.08 -8.13
CA ILE A 236 -0.11 10.33 -8.50
C ILE A 236 -0.74 10.92 -9.78
N GLY A 237 -1.57 10.12 -10.42
CA GLY A 237 -2.38 10.52 -11.57
C GLY A 237 -3.46 11.54 -11.23
N GLY A 238 -4.22 11.95 -12.24
CA GLY A 238 -5.28 12.94 -12.09
C GLY A 238 -6.52 12.40 -11.36
N MET A 239 -7.21 13.28 -10.64
CA MET A 239 -8.39 12.93 -9.83
C MET A 239 -9.53 12.28 -10.63
N LEU A 240 -9.70 12.66 -11.91
CA LEU A 240 -10.74 12.07 -12.77
C LEU A 240 -10.44 10.62 -13.14
N ALA A 241 -9.16 10.25 -13.22
CA ALA A 241 -8.74 8.88 -13.50
C ALA A 241 -9.09 7.90 -12.35
N LEU A 242 -9.27 8.41 -11.11
CA LEU A 242 -9.71 7.60 -9.97
C LEU A 242 -11.07 6.91 -10.19
N ARG A 243 -11.96 7.53 -10.99
CA ARG A 243 -13.33 7.05 -11.24
C ARG A 243 -13.46 6.19 -12.50
N SER A 244 -12.37 6.03 -13.26
CA SER A 244 -12.39 5.29 -14.52
C SER A 244 -12.15 3.81 -14.27
N GLU A 245 -13.21 3.00 -14.34
CA GLU A 245 -13.10 1.55 -14.24
C GLU A 245 -12.16 1.00 -15.33
N GLY A 246 -11.27 0.09 -14.92
CA GLY A 246 -10.34 -0.58 -15.85
C GLY A 246 -9.15 0.24 -16.34
N THR A 247 -9.02 1.51 -15.91
CA THR A 247 -7.84 2.33 -16.24
C THR A 247 -6.85 2.27 -15.08
N PRO A 248 -5.59 1.79 -15.30
CA PRO A 248 -4.57 1.78 -14.26
C PRO A 248 -4.25 3.21 -13.79
N PHE A 249 -4.31 3.45 -12.49
CA PHE A 249 -4.00 4.73 -11.87
C PHE A 249 -2.52 4.80 -11.50
N PRO A 250 -1.71 5.71 -12.09
CA PRO A 250 -0.28 5.74 -11.85
C PRO A 250 0.03 6.28 -10.46
N VAL A 251 0.96 5.59 -9.79
CA VAL A 251 1.44 5.95 -8.46
C VAL A 251 2.95 5.79 -8.37
N GLN A 252 3.60 6.71 -7.67
CA GLN A 252 5.00 6.64 -7.31
C GLN A 252 5.16 7.19 -5.89
N ALA A 253 5.94 6.52 -5.05
CA ALA A 253 6.28 7.05 -3.74
C ALA A 253 7.67 6.59 -3.29
N ASP A 254 8.28 7.38 -2.42
CA ASP A 254 9.49 7.07 -1.67
C ASP A 254 9.28 7.64 -0.26
N PHE A 255 9.10 6.76 0.70
CA PHE A 255 8.85 7.15 2.08
C PHE A 255 9.67 6.33 3.07
N ARG A 256 9.84 6.88 4.26
CA ARG A 256 10.48 6.24 5.41
C ARG A 256 9.51 6.19 6.56
N SER A 257 9.44 5.03 7.21
CA SER A 257 8.76 4.84 8.49
C SER A 257 9.77 4.24 9.47
N GLY A 258 10.17 5.01 10.48
CA GLY A 258 11.31 4.63 11.32
C GLY A 258 12.59 4.49 10.47
N ASN A 259 13.24 3.33 10.59
CA ASN A 259 14.46 2.98 9.83
C ASN A 259 14.13 2.29 8.49
N THR A 260 12.88 1.96 8.24
CA THR A 260 12.46 1.29 7.01
C THR A 260 12.16 2.29 5.92
N ARG A 261 12.78 2.12 4.75
CA ARG A 261 12.47 2.85 3.52
C ARG A 261 11.66 1.97 2.57
N VAL A 262 10.62 2.54 2.01
CA VAL A 262 9.79 1.90 0.98
C VAL A 262 9.71 2.83 -0.22
N ALA A 263 10.12 2.36 -1.37
CA ALA A 263 9.97 3.10 -2.62
C ALA A 263 9.26 2.22 -3.65
N PHE A 264 8.34 2.81 -4.39
CA PHE A 264 7.64 2.09 -5.45
C PHE A 264 7.25 2.99 -6.61
N VAL A 265 7.05 2.34 -7.76
CA VAL A 265 6.50 2.95 -8.97
C VAL A 265 5.63 1.93 -9.69
N GLY A 266 4.48 2.35 -10.20
CA GLY A 266 3.57 1.47 -10.94
C GLY A 266 2.14 1.99 -10.95
N THR A 267 1.18 1.09 -10.82
CA THR A 267 -0.25 1.41 -10.95
C THR A 267 -1.10 0.79 -9.84
N VAL A 268 -2.18 1.47 -9.53
CA VAL A 268 -3.29 0.94 -8.72
C VAL A 268 -4.46 0.65 -9.66
N ASN A 269 -4.99 -0.56 -9.58
CA ASN A 269 -6.18 -0.96 -10.33
C ASN A 269 -7.42 -0.68 -9.49
N ASP A 270 -8.41 -0.03 -10.08
CA ASP A 270 -9.63 0.38 -9.41
C ASP A 270 -9.37 1.02 -8.01
N PRO A 271 -8.74 2.21 -7.98
CA PRO A 271 -8.30 2.81 -6.72
C PRO A 271 -9.44 3.12 -5.75
N MET A 272 -10.67 3.35 -6.24
CA MET A 272 -11.84 3.61 -5.40
C MET A 272 -12.30 2.38 -4.63
N ASN A 273 -12.16 1.17 -5.22
CA ASN A 273 -12.54 -0.09 -4.62
C ASN A 273 -11.31 -0.91 -4.15
N MET A 274 -10.12 -0.32 -4.20
CA MET A 274 -8.85 -0.99 -3.87
C MET A 274 -8.67 -2.34 -4.60
N GLY A 275 -8.95 -2.40 -5.91
CA GLY A 275 -8.96 -3.65 -6.69
C GLY A 275 -7.61 -4.36 -6.78
N GLY A 276 -6.51 -3.65 -6.54
CA GLY A 276 -5.17 -4.22 -6.50
C GLY A 276 -4.08 -3.25 -6.94
N VAL A 277 -2.83 -3.74 -6.94
CA VAL A 277 -1.66 -2.97 -7.35
C VAL A 277 -0.74 -3.80 -8.25
N ASP A 278 0.01 -3.10 -9.08
CA ASP A 278 1.10 -3.61 -9.91
C ASP A 278 2.28 -2.64 -9.80
N LEU A 279 3.28 -2.98 -8.98
CA LEU A 279 4.34 -2.06 -8.54
C LEU A 279 5.72 -2.68 -8.66
N GLN A 280 6.69 -1.93 -9.19
CA GLN A 280 8.08 -2.14 -8.84
C GLN A 280 8.31 -1.60 -7.43
N LEU A 281 8.72 -2.47 -6.52
CA LEU A 281 8.80 -2.20 -5.10
C LEU A 281 10.22 -2.42 -4.57
N LYS A 282 10.70 -1.46 -3.79
CA LYS A 282 11.99 -1.53 -3.10
C LYS A 282 11.79 -1.35 -1.61
N PHE A 283 12.34 -2.30 -0.85
CA PHE A 283 12.42 -2.21 0.61
C PHE A 283 13.88 -2.11 1.04
N ALA A 284 14.15 -1.31 2.08
CA ALA A 284 15.42 -1.29 2.78
C ALA A 284 15.20 -0.94 4.25
N GLY A 285 15.97 -1.54 5.14
CA GLY A 285 15.86 -1.31 6.59
C GLY A 285 16.93 -2.03 7.38
N ASP A 286 16.88 -1.88 8.70
CA ASP A 286 17.86 -2.45 9.61
C ASP A 286 17.61 -3.94 9.88
N SER A 287 16.36 -4.42 9.78
CA SER A 287 15.97 -5.82 9.92
C SER A 287 14.69 -6.13 9.17
N LEU A 288 14.56 -7.33 8.57
CA LEU A 288 13.31 -7.80 7.98
C LEU A 288 12.19 -7.92 9.02
N GLY A 289 12.53 -8.22 10.28
CA GLY A 289 11.56 -8.29 11.38
C GLY A 289 10.83 -6.97 11.61
N GLU A 290 11.47 -5.82 11.35
CA GLU A 290 10.84 -4.48 11.47
C GLU A 290 9.74 -4.24 10.42
N LEU A 291 9.71 -5.01 9.34
CA LEU A 291 8.64 -4.93 8.34
C LEU A 291 7.28 -5.35 8.90
N TYR A 292 7.24 -6.10 10.01
CA TYR A 292 5.98 -6.48 10.66
C TYR A 292 5.12 -5.28 11.03
N ASP A 293 5.73 -4.24 11.58
CA ASP A 293 5.02 -3.02 11.99
C ASP A 293 4.41 -2.26 10.80
N LEU A 294 4.98 -2.43 9.61
CA LEU A 294 4.53 -1.77 8.40
C LEU A 294 3.55 -2.62 7.56
N THR A 295 3.79 -3.93 7.48
CA THR A 295 3.10 -4.82 6.54
C THR A 295 2.21 -5.87 7.21
N GLY A 296 2.40 -6.14 8.49
CA GLY A 296 1.80 -7.27 9.21
C GLY A 296 2.38 -8.63 8.83
N VAL A 297 3.41 -8.69 7.96
CA VAL A 297 4.08 -9.94 7.56
C VAL A 297 5.16 -10.27 8.57
N LEU A 298 5.04 -11.42 9.24
CA LEU A 298 6.04 -11.90 10.17
C LEU A 298 7.25 -12.43 9.40
N LEU A 299 8.35 -11.71 9.49
CA LEU A 299 9.64 -12.10 8.97
C LEU A 299 10.65 -12.17 10.13
N PRO A 300 11.69 -13.01 9.99
CA PRO A 300 12.70 -13.13 11.03
C PRO A 300 13.56 -11.86 11.15
N ASP A 301 14.16 -11.68 12.31
CA ASP A 301 15.21 -10.67 12.49
C ASP A 301 16.42 -11.02 11.63
N THR A 302 17.00 -10.00 11.02
CA THR A 302 18.14 -10.12 10.11
C THR A 302 19.09 -8.95 10.30
N PRO A 303 20.32 -9.02 9.78
CA PRO A 303 21.13 -7.83 9.51
C PRO A 303 20.42 -6.86 8.55
N PRO A 304 20.94 -5.63 8.37
CA PRO A 304 20.39 -4.67 7.42
C PRO A 304 20.16 -5.27 6.04
N PHE A 305 19.04 -4.93 5.43
CA PHE A 305 18.60 -5.50 4.17
C PHE A 305 18.22 -4.44 3.15
N GLU A 306 18.30 -4.83 1.90
CA GLU A 306 17.75 -4.08 0.76
C GLU A 306 17.27 -5.08 -0.28
N THR A 307 16.01 -4.95 -0.74
CA THR A 307 15.43 -5.78 -1.79
C THR A 307 14.68 -4.93 -2.79
N ASP A 308 14.69 -5.32 -4.06
CA ASP A 308 13.84 -4.80 -5.10
C ASP A 308 13.17 -5.94 -5.88
N GLY A 309 11.92 -5.73 -6.29
CA GLY A 309 11.14 -6.75 -6.98
C GLY A 309 9.80 -6.23 -7.46
N HIS A 310 9.05 -7.08 -8.12
CA HIS A 310 7.74 -6.78 -8.69
C HIS A 310 6.63 -7.26 -7.76
N LEU A 311 5.86 -6.33 -7.19
CA LEU A 311 4.70 -6.62 -6.36
C LEU A 311 3.42 -6.55 -7.18
N VAL A 312 2.72 -7.66 -7.26
CA VAL A 312 1.35 -7.71 -7.77
C VAL A 312 0.42 -8.07 -6.62
N ALA A 313 -0.57 -7.24 -6.34
CA ALA A 313 -1.55 -7.55 -5.32
C ALA A 313 -2.96 -7.51 -5.88
N LYS A 314 -3.78 -8.46 -5.42
CA LYS A 314 -5.23 -8.48 -5.57
C LYS A 314 -5.83 -8.31 -4.19
N ILE A 315 -6.52 -7.18 -3.99
CA ILE A 315 -7.07 -6.84 -2.69
C ILE A 315 -8.55 -7.22 -2.67
N ASN A 316 -8.94 -8.01 -1.69
CA ASN A 316 -10.33 -8.38 -1.45
C ASN A 316 -10.59 -8.36 0.06
N THR A 317 -11.27 -7.32 0.52
CA THR A 317 -11.53 -7.10 1.94
C THR A 317 -12.53 -8.08 2.53
N GLU A 318 -13.36 -8.73 1.69
CA GLU A 318 -14.39 -9.65 2.16
C GLU A 318 -13.88 -11.09 2.34
N LYS A 319 -12.89 -11.51 1.55
CA LYS A 319 -12.40 -12.90 1.57
C LYS A 319 -10.93 -12.98 1.97
N SER A 320 -10.05 -12.71 1.01
CA SER A 320 -8.60 -12.75 1.22
C SER A 320 -7.91 -11.89 0.17
N SER A 321 -6.88 -11.16 0.57
CA SER A 321 -6.01 -10.42 -0.33
C SER A 321 -4.75 -11.23 -0.58
N VAL A 322 -4.24 -11.18 -1.81
CA VAL A 322 -3.02 -11.87 -2.22
C VAL A 322 -1.99 -10.84 -2.64
N PHE A 323 -0.82 -10.90 -2.04
CA PHE A 323 0.33 -10.05 -2.33
C PHE A 323 1.46 -10.94 -2.83
N ASP A 324 1.84 -10.79 -4.09
CA ASP A 324 2.81 -11.63 -4.76
C ASP A 324 4.04 -10.81 -5.12
N TYR A 325 5.13 -10.96 -4.34
CA TYR A 325 6.40 -10.27 -4.52
C TYR A 325 7.34 -11.15 -5.35
N ARG A 326 7.37 -10.89 -6.65
CA ARG A 326 7.98 -11.74 -7.66
C ARG A 326 9.39 -11.30 -8.01
N GLY A 327 10.25 -12.30 -8.22
CA GLY A 327 11.58 -12.10 -8.80
C GLY A 327 12.39 -11.07 -8.04
N PHE A 328 12.20 -10.97 -6.72
CA PHE A 328 12.96 -10.02 -5.95
C PHE A 328 14.43 -10.38 -5.91
N ASN A 329 15.26 -9.35 -5.92
CA ASN A 329 16.70 -9.42 -5.75
C ASN A 329 17.11 -8.50 -4.61
N GLY A 330 18.14 -8.88 -3.87
CA GLY A 330 18.57 -8.03 -2.78
C GLY A 330 19.74 -8.57 -2.00
N ARG A 331 19.93 -7.99 -0.82
CA ARG A 331 20.96 -8.35 0.14
C ARG A 331 20.41 -8.34 1.55
N ILE A 332 20.94 -9.24 2.37
CA ILE A 332 20.74 -9.26 3.82
C ILE A 332 22.15 -9.37 4.43
N GLY A 333 22.60 -8.32 5.12
CA GLY A 333 23.98 -8.22 5.53
C GLY A 333 24.92 -8.25 4.32
N ASP A 334 25.79 -9.24 4.28
CA ASP A 334 26.72 -9.48 3.17
C ASP A 334 26.24 -10.60 2.22
N SER A 335 25.12 -11.27 2.54
CA SER A 335 24.51 -12.32 1.72
C SER A 335 23.61 -11.73 0.63
N ASP A 336 23.63 -12.31 -0.57
CA ASP A 336 22.63 -12.05 -1.59
C ASP A 336 21.34 -12.84 -1.31
N ILE A 337 20.20 -12.32 -1.77
CA ILE A 337 18.89 -12.97 -1.63
C ILE A 337 18.05 -12.75 -2.89
N HIS A 338 17.43 -13.83 -3.37
CA HIS A 338 16.57 -13.83 -4.56
C HIS A 338 15.36 -14.70 -4.31
N GLY A 339 14.25 -14.43 -5.00
CA GLY A 339 13.12 -15.33 -4.89
C GLY A 339 11.79 -14.74 -5.27
N THR A 340 10.77 -15.46 -4.85
CA THR A 340 9.36 -15.06 -4.95
C THR A 340 8.67 -15.42 -3.64
N LEU A 341 7.92 -14.48 -3.07
CA LEU A 341 7.13 -14.68 -1.86
C LEU A 341 5.70 -14.22 -2.10
N THR A 342 4.75 -15.06 -1.75
CA THR A 342 3.32 -14.79 -1.83
C THR A 342 2.74 -14.74 -0.42
N TYR A 343 2.16 -13.61 -0.05
CA TYR A 343 1.45 -13.45 1.21
C TYR A 343 -0.04 -13.37 0.96
N THR A 344 -0.79 -14.27 1.59
CA THR A 344 -2.25 -14.35 1.49
C THR A 344 -2.87 -14.03 2.85
N THR A 345 -3.68 -12.98 2.91
CA THR A 345 -4.46 -12.65 4.12
C THR A 345 -5.68 -13.56 4.22
N GLY A 346 -6.23 -13.73 5.40
CA GLY A 346 -7.47 -14.50 5.57
C GLY A 346 -7.54 -15.25 6.89
N LYS A 347 -8.64 -15.99 7.06
CA LYS A 347 -8.88 -16.81 8.25
C LYS A 347 -8.54 -18.28 7.98
N PRO A 348 -8.08 -19.05 8.97
CA PRO A 348 -7.90 -18.66 10.38
C PRO A 348 -6.71 -17.75 10.62
N ARG A 349 -5.69 -17.76 9.75
CA ARG A 349 -4.48 -16.95 9.80
C ARG A 349 -3.98 -16.62 8.41
N PRO A 350 -3.25 -15.53 8.22
CA PRO A 350 -2.54 -15.27 6.99
C PRO A 350 -1.46 -16.32 6.73
N LYS A 351 -1.05 -16.47 5.47
CA LYS A 351 -0.05 -17.45 5.03
C LYS A 351 1.01 -16.80 4.15
N LEU A 352 2.28 -17.15 4.40
CA LEU A 352 3.43 -16.79 3.57
C LEU A 352 3.96 -18.03 2.87
N GLU A 353 4.08 -18.01 1.54
CA GLU A 353 4.58 -19.10 0.71
C GLU A 353 5.64 -18.60 -0.25
N GLY A 354 6.59 -19.47 -0.61
CA GLY A 354 7.50 -19.16 -1.71
C GLY A 354 8.83 -19.87 -1.68
N ASP A 355 9.66 -19.43 -2.62
CA ASP A 355 11.00 -19.93 -2.84
C ASP A 355 12.02 -18.81 -2.72
N VAL A 356 13.04 -19.02 -1.88
CA VAL A 356 14.11 -18.07 -1.60
C VAL A 356 15.45 -18.73 -1.84
N GLU A 357 16.35 -18.05 -2.54
CA GLU A 357 17.68 -18.54 -2.86
C GLU A 357 18.74 -17.49 -2.53
N SER A 358 19.88 -17.94 -2.02
CA SER A 358 21.12 -17.17 -1.91
C SER A 358 22.24 -17.92 -2.67
N ARG A 359 22.94 -17.22 -3.55
CA ARG A 359 24.09 -17.76 -4.29
C ARG A 359 25.34 -17.70 -3.42
N GLN A 360 25.45 -16.67 -2.60
CA GLN A 360 26.56 -16.43 -1.69
C GLN A 360 25.99 -16.06 -0.31
N LEU A 361 25.92 -17.05 0.56
CA LEU A 361 25.34 -16.96 1.90
C LEU A 361 26.46 -16.85 2.94
N ARG A 362 26.49 -15.76 3.69
CA ARG A 362 27.38 -15.65 4.85
C ARG A 362 26.66 -16.21 6.07
N LEU A 363 27.24 -17.20 6.73
CA LEU A 363 26.60 -17.86 7.88
C LEU A 363 26.31 -16.89 9.04
N ALA A 364 27.15 -15.87 9.23
CA ALA A 364 26.91 -14.85 10.25
C ALA A 364 25.60 -14.07 10.05
N ASP A 365 25.13 -13.92 8.81
CA ASP A 365 23.87 -13.23 8.51
C ASP A 365 22.63 -14.06 8.90
N LEU A 366 22.81 -15.37 9.12
CA LEU A 366 21.79 -16.25 9.69
C LEU A 366 21.78 -16.24 11.22
N GLY A 367 22.76 -15.57 11.85
CA GLY A 367 22.92 -15.55 13.31
C GLY A 367 21.63 -15.18 14.06
N PRO A 368 20.93 -14.08 13.70
CA PRO A 368 19.69 -13.69 14.38
C PRO A 368 18.58 -14.73 14.28
N LEU A 369 18.55 -15.55 13.20
CA LEU A 369 17.56 -16.63 13.01
C LEU A 369 17.71 -17.76 14.04
N ILE A 370 18.92 -17.97 14.54
CA ILE A 370 19.25 -19.04 15.47
C ILE A 370 19.59 -18.51 16.87
N GLY A 371 19.37 -17.20 17.12
CA GLY A 371 19.64 -16.56 18.41
C GLY A 371 21.12 -16.26 18.67
N VAL A 372 21.90 -15.96 17.62
CA VAL A 372 23.28 -15.45 17.73
C VAL A 372 23.29 -13.96 17.43
N ASP A 373 23.72 -13.13 18.37
CA ASP A 373 23.83 -11.68 18.18
C ASP A 373 24.93 -11.38 17.14
N SER A 374 24.55 -10.79 16.01
CA SER A 374 25.49 -10.44 14.92
C SER A 374 26.38 -9.22 15.24
N GLY A 375 26.32 -8.67 16.44
CA GLY A 375 27.22 -7.60 16.95
C GLY A 375 27.11 -6.24 16.23
N LYS A 376 26.27 -6.10 15.21
CA LYS A 376 26.11 -4.89 14.39
C LYS A 376 24.65 -4.44 14.20
N GLY A 377 23.74 -4.88 15.03
CA GLY A 377 22.32 -4.54 14.92
C GLY A 377 21.89 -3.55 15.98
N THR A 378 21.11 -2.61 15.58
CA THR A 378 20.47 -1.51 16.28
C THR A 378 19.84 -1.95 17.62
N LYS A 379 19.90 -1.05 18.59
CA LYS A 379 19.19 -1.10 19.87
C LYS A 379 17.67 -1.19 19.64
N SER A 380 17.12 -2.36 19.39
CA SER A 380 15.70 -2.60 19.57
C SER A 380 15.39 -2.62 21.06
N LYS A 381 14.28 -2.01 21.45
CA LYS A 381 13.81 -1.77 22.81
C LYS A 381 14.07 -2.96 23.74
N GLU A 382 14.61 -2.64 24.93
CA GLU A 382 14.88 -3.47 26.10
C GLU A 382 13.97 -4.72 26.28
N VAL A 383 14.22 -5.76 25.51
CA VAL A 383 14.04 -7.12 25.97
C VAL A 383 15.36 -7.48 26.66
N LYS A 384 15.35 -7.89 27.92
CA LYS A 384 16.54 -8.38 28.63
C LYS A 384 17.14 -9.49 27.76
N LYS A 385 18.17 -9.17 26.97
CA LYS A 385 18.95 -10.15 26.21
C LYS A 385 19.69 -11.00 27.27
N ASP A 386 19.50 -12.29 27.18
CA ASP A 386 20.33 -13.22 27.97
C ASP A 386 21.75 -13.13 27.39
N VAL A 387 22.67 -12.58 28.16
CA VAL A 387 24.06 -12.37 27.74
C VAL A 387 24.69 -13.72 27.48
N GLN A 388 25.24 -13.92 26.26
CA GLN A 388 25.99 -15.11 25.88
C GLN A 388 27.12 -15.33 26.91
N PRO A 389 27.14 -16.44 27.69
CA PRO A 389 28.21 -16.68 28.63
C PRO A 389 29.56 -16.85 27.94
N ALA A 390 30.61 -16.26 28.48
CA ALA A 390 31.94 -16.35 27.93
C ALA A 390 32.40 -17.81 27.82
N GLY A 391 32.89 -18.21 26.65
CA GLY A 391 33.36 -19.58 26.37
C GLY A 391 32.24 -20.58 26.01
N LYS A 392 30.99 -20.15 25.83
CA LYS A 392 29.92 -21.01 25.32
C LYS A 392 29.70 -20.77 23.85
N VAL A 393 29.60 -21.85 23.07
CA VAL A 393 29.47 -21.80 21.60
C VAL A 393 28.01 -21.83 21.13
N LEU A 394 27.10 -22.40 21.94
CA LEU A 394 25.69 -22.54 21.55
C LEU A 394 24.91 -21.25 21.79
N PRO A 395 24.00 -20.88 20.87
CA PRO A 395 23.14 -19.69 21.01
C PRO A 395 22.24 -19.75 22.24
N TYR A 396 22.21 -18.67 23.03
CA TYR A 396 21.41 -18.55 24.26
C TYR A 396 20.18 -17.68 24.10
N ASP A 397 20.09 -16.87 23.03
CA ASP A 397 18.93 -16.01 22.82
C ASP A 397 17.66 -16.86 22.65
N ARG A 398 16.59 -16.36 23.22
CA ARG A 398 15.31 -17.07 23.22
C ARG A 398 14.60 -16.91 21.89
N PHE A 399 13.95 -17.96 21.43
CA PHE A 399 13.03 -17.91 20.32
C PHE A 399 11.78 -17.08 20.70
N GLU A 400 11.36 -16.13 19.87
CA GLU A 400 10.14 -15.36 20.03
C GLU A 400 8.90 -16.16 19.60
N THR A 401 8.61 -17.24 20.31
CA THR A 401 7.52 -18.17 19.95
C THR A 401 6.13 -17.56 20.09
N ASP A 402 5.97 -16.47 20.83
CA ASP A 402 4.69 -15.78 21.01
C ASP A 402 4.12 -15.19 19.70
N LYS A 403 4.96 -15.05 18.66
CA LYS A 403 4.56 -14.59 17.34
C LYS A 403 4.32 -15.73 16.35
N TRP A 404 4.64 -16.97 16.70
CA TRP A 404 4.57 -18.10 15.75
C TRP A 404 3.14 -18.53 15.41
N ASP A 405 2.15 -18.11 16.18
CA ASP A 405 0.73 -18.37 15.90
C ASP A 405 0.03 -17.26 15.10
N VAL A 406 0.74 -16.16 14.79
CA VAL A 406 0.18 -15.01 14.06
C VAL A 406 0.00 -15.32 12.58
N MET A 407 0.88 -16.16 12.00
CA MET A 407 0.92 -16.45 10.57
C MET A 407 1.38 -17.90 10.33
N ASP A 408 0.84 -18.53 9.29
CA ASP A 408 1.38 -19.79 8.75
C ASP A 408 2.45 -19.48 7.68
N ALA A 409 3.46 -20.35 7.54
CA ALA A 409 4.48 -20.20 6.51
C ALA A 409 4.82 -21.55 5.84
N ASP A 410 5.13 -21.49 4.53
CA ASP A 410 5.59 -22.62 3.72
C ASP A 410 6.64 -22.10 2.73
N VAL A 411 7.90 -22.07 3.17
CA VAL A 411 8.99 -21.42 2.42
C VAL A 411 10.13 -22.39 2.17
N ARG A 412 10.58 -22.50 0.93
CA ARG A 412 11.79 -23.25 0.55
C ARG A 412 12.96 -22.29 0.46
N PHE A 413 14.03 -22.63 1.14
CA PHE A 413 15.28 -21.87 1.11
C PHE A 413 16.43 -22.70 0.54
N LYS A 414 17.28 -22.07 -0.29
CA LYS A 414 18.52 -22.66 -0.84
C LYS A 414 19.67 -21.69 -0.73
N GLY A 415 20.79 -22.11 -0.11
CA GLY A 415 22.07 -21.39 -0.08
C GLY A 415 23.13 -22.20 -0.80
N ARG A 416 23.67 -21.70 -1.92
CA ARG A 416 24.61 -22.48 -2.75
C ARG A 416 26.02 -22.50 -2.18
N LYS A 417 26.64 -21.34 -2.06
CA LYS A 417 27.96 -21.17 -1.47
C LYS A 417 27.82 -20.56 -0.10
N ILE A 418 28.31 -21.22 0.93
CA ILE A 418 28.26 -20.73 2.29
C ILE A 418 29.62 -20.20 2.68
N GLU A 419 29.68 -18.91 3.03
CA GLU A 419 30.88 -18.30 3.58
C GLU A 419 30.81 -18.31 5.09
N HIS A 420 31.75 -18.95 5.73
CA HIS A 420 31.91 -18.96 7.17
C HIS A 420 33.37 -18.64 7.52
N GLY A 421 33.63 -18.29 8.79
CA GLY A 421 35.02 -18.17 9.29
C GLY A 421 35.77 -19.49 9.13
N SER A 422 37.05 -19.48 9.33
CA SER A 422 38.09 -20.39 8.90
C SER A 422 38.02 -21.89 9.26
N THR A 423 36.98 -22.39 9.94
CA THR A 423 37.09 -23.72 10.59
C THR A 423 36.33 -24.87 9.93
N LEU A 424 35.19 -24.68 9.27
CA LEU A 424 34.40 -25.78 8.67
C LEU A 424 33.72 -25.34 7.37
N PRO A 425 34.13 -25.87 6.18
CA PRO A 425 33.50 -25.53 4.90
C PRO A 425 32.11 -26.14 4.81
N LEU A 426 31.08 -25.27 4.91
CA LEU A 426 29.69 -25.62 4.67
C LEU A 426 29.32 -25.32 3.21
N SER A 427 28.44 -26.12 2.62
CA SER A 427 28.00 -25.95 1.25
C SER A 427 26.55 -26.43 1.06
N ASN A 428 25.90 -25.94 0.00
CA ASN A 428 24.59 -26.44 -0.46
C ASN A 428 23.52 -26.55 0.64
N LEU A 429 23.34 -25.49 1.44
CA LEU A 429 22.26 -25.44 2.41
C LEU A 429 20.90 -25.46 1.67
N SER A 430 20.01 -26.32 2.10
CA SER A 430 18.62 -26.32 1.65
C SER A 430 17.69 -26.69 2.78
N THR A 431 16.56 -26.01 2.87
CA THR A 431 15.54 -26.35 3.85
C THR A 431 14.15 -26.01 3.34
N HIS A 432 13.17 -26.79 3.78
CA HIS A 432 11.77 -26.47 3.66
C HIS A 432 11.25 -26.08 5.05
N ILE A 433 10.86 -24.82 5.19
CA ILE A 433 10.40 -24.20 6.43
C ILE A 433 8.88 -24.24 6.42
N ILE A 434 8.30 -24.96 7.36
CA ILE A 434 6.86 -25.05 7.55
C ILE A 434 6.53 -24.55 8.95
N LEU A 435 5.76 -23.48 9.04
CA LEU A 435 5.23 -22.96 10.30
C LEU A 435 3.70 -23.07 10.25
N LYS A 436 3.13 -23.78 11.19
CA LYS A 436 1.67 -23.95 11.27
C LYS A 436 1.22 -24.08 12.74
N ASN A 437 0.32 -23.22 13.20
CA ASN A 437 -0.16 -23.24 14.59
C ASN A 437 0.97 -23.19 15.63
N ALA A 438 1.95 -22.32 15.47
CA ALA A 438 3.14 -22.25 16.30
C ALA A 438 4.05 -23.52 16.27
N ASP A 439 3.78 -24.45 15.38
CA ASP A 439 4.59 -25.64 15.12
C ASP A 439 5.54 -25.35 13.96
N LEU A 440 6.87 -25.28 14.22
CA LEU A 440 7.89 -25.01 13.24
C LEU A 440 8.59 -26.30 12.84
N ARG A 441 8.66 -26.59 11.55
CA ARG A 441 9.37 -27.73 10.98
C ARG A 441 10.36 -27.29 9.92
N LEU A 442 11.59 -27.84 9.99
CA LEU A 442 12.57 -27.77 8.94
C LEU A 442 12.75 -29.17 8.37
N GLN A 443 12.14 -29.46 7.22
CA GLN A 443 12.02 -30.82 6.69
C GLN A 443 12.25 -30.88 5.18
N PRO A 444 13.44 -31.33 4.73
CA PRO A 444 14.68 -31.52 5.51
C PRO A 444 15.50 -30.24 5.61
N LEU A 445 16.31 -30.12 6.65
CA LEU A 445 17.46 -29.21 6.66
C LEU A 445 18.68 -30.00 6.18
N LYS A 446 19.22 -29.66 5.01
CA LYS A 446 20.37 -30.35 4.38
C LYS A 446 21.50 -29.38 4.13
N PHE A 447 22.72 -29.81 4.37
CA PHE A 447 23.92 -29.07 3.99
C PHE A 447 25.14 -30.00 3.85
N GLY A 448 26.10 -29.61 3.01
CA GLY A 448 27.37 -30.26 2.88
C GLY A 448 28.33 -29.80 3.97
N MET A 449 29.07 -30.70 4.57
CA MET A 449 30.10 -30.44 5.58
C MET A 449 31.22 -31.50 5.49
N ALA A 450 32.46 -31.04 5.59
CA ALA A 450 33.64 -31.95 5.61
C ALA A 450 33.61 -33.02 4.51
N GLY A 451 33.29 -32.65 3.27
CA GLY A 451 33.23 -33.55 2.12
C GLY A 451 32.06 -34.55 2.13
N GLY A 452 31.23 -34.56 3.16
CA GLY A 452 30.04 -35.37 3.29
C GLY A 452 28.73 -34.54 3.32
N THR A 453 27.66 -35.10 3.84
CA THR A 453 26.32 -34.47 3.91
C THR A 453 25.70 -34.69 5.27
N ILE A 454 25.09 -33.64 5.81
CA ILE A 454 24.19 -33.71 6.96
C ILE A 454 22.76 -33.43 6.47
N SER A 455 21.84 -34.28 6.88
CA SER A 455 20.38 -34.10 6.68
C SER A 455 19.68 -34.21 8.03
N SER A 456 18.82 -33.24 8.35
CA SER A 456 18.10 -33.25 9.60
C SER A 456 16.61 -32.90 9.38
N ASN A 457 15.73 -33.54 10.16
CA ASN A 457 14.36 -33.10 10.33
C ASN A 457 14.25 -32.49 11.73
N ILE A 458 14.01 -31.20 11.78
CA ILE A 458 13.85 -30.44 13.04
C ILE A 458 12.38 -30.09 13.22
N HIS A 459 11.86 -30.34 14.41
CA HIS A 459 10.51 -30.04 14.82
C HIS A 459 10.51 -29.30 16.14
N LEU A 460 9.91 -28.11 16.19
CA LEU A 460 9.83 -27.25 17.37
C LEU A 460 8.37 -26.91 17.65
N GLU A 461 7.86 -27.30 18.83
CA GLU A 461 6.50 -27.01 19.29
C GLU A 461 6.48 -25.73 20.13
N GLY A 462 6.27 -24.57 19.47
CA GLY A 462 6.32 -23.25 20.10
C GLY A 462 5.12 -22.95 21.00
N ASP A 463 4.03 -23.71 20.92
CA ASP A 463 2.86 -23.60 21.81
C ASP A 463 3.10 -24.21 23.22
N LYS A 464 4.11 -25.05 23.36
CA LYS A 464 4.48 -25.68 24.63
C LYS A 464 5.31 -24.73 25.51
N LYS A 465 5.11 -24.81 26.82
CA LYS A 465 5.87 -24.03 27.82
C LYS A 465 6.43 -24.97 28.92
N PRO A 466 7.74 -25.29 28.91
CA PRO A 466 8.77 -24.87 27.94
C PRO A 466 8.56 -25.50 26.56
N MET A 467 9.07 -24.81 25.52
CA MET A 467 9.05 -25.31 24.14
C MET A 467 9.71 -26.70 24.07
N GLN A 468 9.13 -27.59 23.25
CA GLN A 468 9.67 -28.91 22.98
C GLN A 468 10.30 -28.93 21.59
N GLY A 469 11.42 -29.64 21.47
CA GLY A 469 12.12 -29.80 20.21
C GLY A 469 12.55 -31.25 19.97
N ARG A 470 12.49 -31.67 18.70
CA ARG A 470 13.05 -32.94 18.23
C ARG A 470 13.89 -32.70 16.98
N ALA A 471 15.03 -33.35 16.93
CA ALA A 471 15.92 -33.34 15.77
C ALA A 471 16.32 -34.77 15.41
N GLU A 472 15.96 -35.21 14.22
CA GLU A 472 16.45 -36.43 13.59
C GLU A 472 17.59 -36.05 12.65
N ILE A 473 18.80 -36.51 12.92
CA ILE A 473 20.01 -36.10 12.21
C ILE A 473 20.64 -37.30 11.55
N GLN A 474 21.04 -37.19 10.29
CA GLN A 474 21.75 -38.20 9.55
C GLN A 474 23.04 -37.57 9.00
N ALA A 475 24.18 -38.07 9.42
CA ALA A 475 25.50 -37.71 8.91
C ALA A 475 26.02 -38.82 7.99
N ARG A 476 26.50 -38.46 6.81
CA ARG A 476 27.01 -39.44 5.82
C ARG A 476 28.30 -38.93 5.21
N ARG A 477 29.29 -39.82 5.23
CA ARG A 477 30.63 -39.69 4.60
C ARG A 477 31.37 -38.41 5.04
N LEU A 478 31.29 -38.06 6.33
CA LEU A 478 32.05 -36.93 6.85
C LEU A 478 33.52 -37.33 7.00
N LYS A 479 34.43 -36.68 6.30
CA LYS A 479 35.85 -36.97 6.34
C LYS A 479 36.46 -36.44 7.64
N LEU A 480 37.06 -37.32 8.45
CA LEU A 480 37.61 -36.98 9.76
C LEU A 480 38.72 -35.92 9.67
N LYS A 481 39.54 -35.93 8.64
CA LYS A 481 40.58 -34.91 8.39
C LYS A 481 40.02 -33.50 8.15
N GLU A 482 38.84 -33.40 7.57
CA GLU A 482 38.20 -32.13 7.28
C GLU A 482 37.32 -31.65 8.47
N LEU A 483 36.86 -32.58 9.33
CA LEU A 483 36.15 -32.28 10.58
C LEU A 483 37.06 -31.72 11.67
N MET A 484 38.32 -32.22 11.73
CA MET A 484 39.27 -31.90 12.80
C MET A 484 40.62 -31.45 12.18
N PRO A 485 40.65 -30.30 11.50
CA PRO A 485 41.85 -29.84 10.79
C PRO A 485 43.02 -29.53 11.72
N ASP A 486 42.76 -29.19 12.98
CA ASP A 486 43.78 -28.83 13.97
C ASP A 486 44.36 -30.05 14.73
N VAL A 487 43.85 -31.27 14.46
CA VAL A 487 44.32 -32.49 15.13
C VAL A 487 45.28 -33.24 14.19
N GLU A 488 46.56 -33.19 14.49
CA GLU A 488 47.63 -33.77 13.64
C GLU A 488 47.43 -35.26 13.30
N LEU A 489 46.92 -36.05 14.23
CA LEU A 489 46.58 -37.45 14.04
C LEU A 489 45.48 -37.64 12.99
N MET A 490 44.48 -36.74 12.96
CA MET A 490 43.35 -36.79 12.02
C MET A 490 43.73 -36.36 10.61
N GLN A 491 44.76 -35.54 10.46
CA GLN A 491 45.27 -35.11 9.15
C GLN A 491 45.76 -36.29 8.30
N LYS A 492 46.28 -37.34 8.94
CA LYS A 492 46.81 -38.57 8.30
C LYS A 492 45.74 -39.66 8.13
N THR A 493 44.51 -39.41 8.59
CA THR A 493 43.42 -40.39 8.60
C THR A 493 42.58 -40.28 7.34
N LEU A 494 42.36 -41.38 6.62
CA LEU A 494 41.46 -41.48 5.47
C LEU A 494 40.05 -41.93 5.87
N GLY A 495 39.71 -41.87 7.16
CA GLY A 495 38.45 -42.35 7.68
C GLY A 495 37.27 -41.42 7.38
N GLU A 496 36.11 -42.01 7.16
CA GLU A 496 34.81 -41.33 7.04
C GLU A 496 33.94 -41.69 8.25
N MET A 497 33.16 -40.69 8.74
CA MET A 497 32.19 -40.88 9.79
C MET A 497 30.78 -40.92 9.21
N ASN A 498 30.00 -41.90 9.64
CA ASN A 498 28.57 -42.00 9.40
C ASN A 498 27.85 -42.13 10.75
N GLY A 499 26.71 -41.54 10.90
CA GLY A 499 25.94 -41.60 12.15
C GLY A 499 24.51 -41.14 11.98
N ASP A 500 23.66 -41.64 12.85
CA ASP A 500 22.24 -41.25 12.95
C ASP A 500 21.99 -40.85 14.41
N ALA A 501 21.22 -39.77 14.62
CA ALA A 501 20.84 -39.30 15.95
C ALA A 501 19.36 -38.90 15.99
N ASP A 502 18.68 -39.28 17.05
CA ASP A 502 17.31 -38.78 17.39
C ASP A 502 17.41 -38.11 18.76
N ILE A 503 17.34 -36.79 18.79
CA ILE A 503 17.52 -35.97 19.98
C ILE A 503 16.21 -35.26 20.28
N ARG A 504 15.78 -35.31 21.53
CA ARG A 504 14.63 -34.55 22.04
C ARG A 504 15.08 -33.67 23.18
N GLY A 505 14.60 -32.44 23.21
CA GLY A 505 14.95 -31.47 24.26
C GLY A 505 13.83 -30.51 24.59
N THR A 506 13.97 -29.81 25.68
CA THR A 506 13.03 -28.80 26.15
C THR A 506 13.76 -27.50 26.47
N GLY A 507 13.21 -26.37 26.05
CA GLY A 507 13.80 -25.06 26.32
C GLY A 507 13.51 -24.07 25.19
N ASN A 508 13.70 -22.78 25.47
CA ASN A 508 13.34 -21.71 24.54
C ASN A 508 14.55 -21.14 23.77
N SER A 509 15.67 -21.84 23.76
CA SER A 509 16.87 -21.47 22.98
C SER A 509 17.57 -22.72 22.46
N VAL A 510 18.46 -22.55 21.49
CA VAL A 510 19.28 -23.67 20.96
C VAL A 510 20.11 -24.30 22.09
N ALA A 511 20.72 -23.48 22.93
CA ALA A 511 21.51 -23.95 24.08
C ALA A 511 20.65 -24.74 25.10
N ALA A 512 19.44 -24.26 25.40
CA ALA A 512 18.53 -24.94 26.32
C ALA A 512 18.00 -26.27 25.76
N LEU A 513 17.62 -26.30 24.48
CA LEU A 513 17.15 -27.52 23.80
C LEU A 513 18.24 -28.60 23.77
N LEU A 514 19.45 -28.24 23.38
CA LEU A 514 20.57 -29.19 23.32
C LEU A 514 21.09 -29.55 24.73
N GLY A 515 21.05 -28.59 25.68
CA GLY A 515 21.45 -28.83 27.07
C GLY A 515 20.53 -29.77 27.86
N SER A 516 19.25 -29.83 27.47
CA SER A 516 18.25 -30.76 28.02
C SER A 516 18.11 -32.03 27.14
N GLY A 517 18.95 -32.14 26.10
CA GLY A 517 18.84 -33.18 25.09
C GLY A 517 18.95 -34.60 25.67
N ASN A 518 17.99 -35.45 25.31
CA ASN A 518 17.98 -36.88 25.56
C ASN A 518 17.65 -37.61 24.24
N GLY A 519 18.34 -38.73 23.97
CA GLY A 519 18.13 -39.42 22.72
C GLY A 519 19.07 -40.58 22.48
N ASN A 520 19.02 -41.11 21.25
CA ASN A 520 19.85 -42.19 20.76
C ASN A 520 20.82 -41.68 19.70
N LEU A 521 22.01 -42.22 19.73
CA LEU A 521 23.08 -41.98 18.73
C LEU A 521 23.42 -43.28 18.01
#